data_70d2f4266c1b7a535519c483ed3a8ebc
#
_entry.id   70d2f4266c1b7a535519c483ed3a8ebc
#
_cell.length_a   1.000
_cell.length_b   1.000
_cell.length_c   1.000
_cell.angle_alpha   90.00
_cell.angle_beta   90.00
_cell.angle_gamma   90.00
#
_symmetry.space_group_name_H-M   'P 1'
#
loop_
_entity.id
_entity.type
_entity.pdbx_description
1 polymer ?
#
loop_
_entity_poly.entity_id
_entity_poly.type
_entity_poly.pdbx_seq_one_letter_code
_entity_poly.pdbx_strand_id
1 'polypeptide(L)'
;YVFLTESLEEKNKRKFKFTDLNPFISIFKAFLMKDLRIFFICILLISIGHWVYPSIWSFWSKEVFGWGPGLIGVSLACYGLGVAFVQGLIIRLQYVRNIQPQKIVIFSLVVGSLTLFGFGSIKTAWLVFALIPIAVLTELMNPTLDGFISNKVSDDTQGLLQGILSSINAITTILSPLLMTLLFKIGASQKDDWYIPGLPFYFAAILLIICIIPILRVMNTLEHAKKRKIK
;
A
#
# COMPACT_ATOMS: atom_id res chain seq x y z
N TYR A 1 29.11 -4.28 5.59
CA TYR A 1 29.80 -5.39 4.89
C TYR A 1 30.77 -6.16 5.80
N VAL A 2 31.31 -5.58 6.87
CA VAL A 2 32.31 -6.24 7.74
C VAL A 2 31.69 -7.18 8.78
N PHE A 3 30.38 -7.10 9.03
CA PHE A 3 29.69 -7.84 10.12
C PHE A 3 28.59 -8.80 9.67
N LEU A 4 28.29 -8.88 8.39
CA LEU A 4 27.28 -9.79 7.85
C LEU A 4 27.96 -10.87 7.02
N THR A 5 27.92 -12.10 7.49
CA THR A 5 28.31 -13.28 6.71
C THR A 5 27.30 -13.47 5.56
N GLU A 6 27.80 -13.73 4.35
CA GLU A 6 26.97 -14.09 3.20
C GLU A 6 26.14 -15.33 3.51
N SER A 7 24.82 -15.19 3.46
CA SER A 7 23.87 -16.28 3.75
C SER A 7 23.51 -17.13 2.53
N LEU A 8 23.87 -16.69 1.31
CA LEU A 8 23.62 -17.43 0.09
C LEU A 8 24.76 -18.41 -0.21
N GLU A 9 24.44 -19.68 -0.39
CA GLU A 9 25.40 -20.67 -0.90
C GLU A 9 25.90 -20.27 -2.28
N GLU A 10 27.17 -20.48 -2.57
CA GLU A 10 27.84 -20.08 -3.83
C GLU A 10 27.12 -20.58 -5.10
N LYS A 11 26.55 -21.78 -5.05
CA LYS A 11 25.79 -22.38 -6.14
C LYS A 11 24.51 -21.62 -6.51
N ASN A 12 23.98 -20.80 -5.60
CA ASN A 12 22.76 -20.04 -5.76
C ASN A 12 23.01 -18.56 -6.15
N LYS A 13 24.29 -18.14 -6.19
CA LYS A 13 24.68 -16.78 -6.61
C LYS A 13 24.47 -16.60 -8.12
N ARG A 14 23.56 -15.70 -8.49
CA ARG A 14 23.35 -15.31 -9.90
C ARG A 14 24.31 -14.19 -10.28
N LYS A 15 24.88 -14.28 -11.49
CA LYS A 15 25.66 -13.16 -12.05
C LYS A 15 24.72 -11.97 -12.29
N PHE A 16 25.12 -10.80 -11.79
CA PHE A 16 24.43 -9.54 -12.00
C PHE A 16 24.36 -9.22 -13.50
N LYS A 17 23.17 -8.86 -14.00
CA LYS A 17 22.96 -8.37 -15.37
C LYS A 17 22.37 -6.96 -15.30
N PHE A 18 22.89 -6.03 -16.09
CA PHE A 18 22.36 -4.67 -16.18
C PHE A 18 20.87 -4.62 -16.56
N THR A 19 20.36 -5.64 -17.24
CA THR A 19 18.93 -5.81 -17.54
C THR A 19 18.08 -5.98 -16.28
N ASP A 20 18.66 -6.43 -15.17
CA ASP A 20 17.91 -6.61 -13.90
C ASP A 20 17.66 -5.29 -13.18
N LEU A 21 18.33 -4.20 -13.58
CA LEU A 21 18.07 -2.83 -13.09
C LEU A 21 16.82 -2.19 -13.73
N ASN A 22 16.32 -2.75 -14.83
CA ASN A 22 15.16 -2.17 -15.50
C ASN A 22 13.85 -2.58 -14.77
N PRO A 23 13.13 -1.63 -14.14
CA PRO A 23 11.92 -1.92 -13.37
C PRO A 23 10.80 -2.53 -14.24
N PHE A 24 10.75 -2.18 -15.53
CA PHE A 24 9.74 -2.74 -16.45
C PHE A 24 9.97 -4.22 -16.73
N ILE A 25 11.22 -4.68 -16.75
CA ILE A 25 11.54 -6.12 -16.92
C ILE A 25 11.09 -6.89 -15.68
N SER A 26 11.31 -6.36 -14.48
CA SER A 26 10.85 -6.98 -13.23
C SER A 26 9.32 -7.11 -13.17
N ILE A 27 8.61 -6.07 -13.58
CA ILE A 27 7.14 -6.10 -13.67
C ILE A 27 6.68 -7.09 -14.74
N PHE A 28 7.33 -7.14 -15.91
CA PHE A 28 7.00 -8.12 -16.92
C PHE A 28 7.22 -9.56 -16.41
N LYS A 29 8.30 -9.81 -15.68
CA LYS A 29 8.53 -11.10 -14.99
C LYS A 29 7.41 -11.43 -13.99
N ALA A 30 6.89 -10.41 -13.25
CA ALA A 30 5.74 -10.61 -12.35
C ALA A 30 4.49 -11.07 -13.09
N PHE A 31 4.22 -10.50 -14.26
CA PHE A 31 3.08 -10.91 -15.10
C PHE A 31 3.23 -12.34 -15.68
N LEU A 32 4.46 -12.82 -15.84
CA LEU A 32 4.73 -14.18 -16.28
C LEU A 32 4.53 -15.22 -15.16
N MET A 33 4.56 -14.81 -13.89
CA MET A 33 4.28 -15.68 -12.74
C MET A 33 2.76 -15.85 -12.58
N LYS A 34 2.17 -16.82 -13.33
CA LYS A 34 0.72 -17.03 -13.41
C LYS A 34 0.01 -17.06 -12.06
N ASP A 35 0.61 -17.71 -11.06
CA ASP A 35 0.02 -17.89 -9.73
C ASP A 35 0.05 -16.61 -8.87
N LEU A 36 0.97 -15.69 -9.16
CA LEU A 36 1.17 -14.45 -8.39
C LEU A 36 0.74 -13.19 -9.14
N ARG A 37 0.38 -13.29 -10.41
CA ARG A 37 0.03 -12.14 -11.25
C ARG A 37 -1.08 -11.28 -10.63
N ILE A 38 -2.16 -11.90 -10.19
CA ILE A 38 -3.29 -11.19 -9.57
C ILE A 38 -2.85 -10.52 -8.28
N PHE A 39 -1.99 -11.17 -7.48
CA PHE A 39 -1.43 -10.59 -6.26
C PHE A 39 -0.64 -9.30 -6.55
N PHE A 40 0.24 -9.32 -7.54
CA PHE A 40 1.02 -8.13 -7.92
C PHE A 40 0.16 -7.02 -8.51
N ILE A 41 -0.89 -7.35 -9.27
CA ILE A 41 -1.86 -6.35 -9.75
C ILE A 41 -2.58 -5.70 -8.56
N CYS A 42 -3.01 -6.47 -7.57
CA CYS A 42 -3.63 -5.92 -6.37
C CYS A 42 -2.66 -5.03 -5.60
N ILE A 43 -1.39 -5.43 -5.42
CA ILE A 43 -0.37 -4.60 -4.76
C ILE A 43 -0.19 -3.28 -5.53
N LEU A 44 -0.13 -3.31 -6.86
CA LEU A 44 -0.02 -2.10 -7.68
C LEU A 44 -1.21 -1.16 -7.43
N LEU A 45 -2.44 -1.66 -7.48
CA LEU A 45 -3.65 -0.85 -7.27
C LEU A 45 -3.74 -0.30 -5.85
N ILE A 46 -3.43 -1.13 -4.85
CA ILE A 46 -3.37 -0.71 -3.44
C ILE A 46 -2.32 0.38 -3.24
N SER A 47 -1.13 0.21 -3.84
CA SER A 47 -0.06 1.21 -3.76
C SER A 47 -0.47 2.53 -4.41
N ILE A 48 -1.12 2.50 -5.58
CA ILE A 48 -1.67 3.71 -6.21
C ILE A 48 -2.64 4.42 -5.26
N GLY A 49 -3.57 3.67 -4.65
CA GLY A 49 -4.53 4.24 -3.69
C GLY A 49 -3.86 4.82 -2.45
N HIS A 50 -2.83 4.15 -1.94
CA HIS A 50 -2.10 4.59 -0.75
C HIS A 50 -1.37 5.93 -0.95
N TRP A 51 -0.87 6.19 -2.15
CA TRP A 51 -0.20 7.44 -2.50
C TRP A 51 -1.12 8.68 -2.49
N VAL A 52 -2.44 8.53 -2.27
CA VAL A 52 -3.35 9.67 -2.16
C VAL A 52 -2.94 10.63 -1.02
N TYR A 53 -2.55 10.10 0.14
CA TYR A 53 -2.16 10.91 1.29
C TYR A 53 -0.94 11.81 1.01
N PRO A 54 0.23 11.30 0.63
CA PRO A 54 1.38 12.15 0.38
C PRO A 54 1.20 13.06 -0.85
N SER A 55 0.34 12.68 -1.80
CA SER A 55 0.18 13.42 -3.06
C SER A 55 -0.67 14.67 -2.92
N ILE A 56 -1.79 14.62 -2.20
CA ILE A 56 -2.78 15.70 -2.21
C ILE A 56 -3.16 16.24 -0.84
N TRP A 57 -2.68 15.66 0.25
CA TRP A 57 -3.10 16.03 1.60
C TRP A 57 -3.02 17.53 1.89
N SER A 58 -1.90 18.15 1.55
CA SER A 58 -1.67 19.58 1.77
C SER A 58 -2.58 20.44 0.89
N PHE A 59 -2.80 20.05 -0.36
CA PHE A 59 -3.68 20.79 -1.28
C PHE A 59 -5.13 20.67 -0.86
N TRP A 60 -5.59 19.45 -0.57
CA TRP A 60 -6.96 19.17 -0.17
C TRP A 60 -7.31 19.83 1.17
N SER A 61 -6.46 19.72 2.19
CA SER A 61 -6.72 20.31 3.51
C SER A 61 -6.73 21.83 3.47
N LYS A 62 -5.88 22.44 2.63
CA LYS A 62 -5.92 23.89 2.39
C LYS A 62 -7.20 24.30 1.68
N GLU A 63 -7.61 23.57 0.64
CA GLU A 63 -8.80 23.87 -0.17
C GLU A 63 -10.10 23.73 0.63
N VAL A 64 -10.25 22.60 1.35
CA VAL A 64 -11.51 22.27 2.04
C VAL A 64 -11.67 23.00 3.38
N PHE A 65 -10.56 23.17 4.13
CA PHE A 65 -10.60 23.72 5.50
C PHE A 65 -9.89 25.05 5.66
N GLY A 66 -9.22 25.55 4.62
CA GLY A 66 -8.39 26.76 4.74
C GLY A 66 -7.16 26.58 5.64
N TRP A 67 -6.67 25.34 5.81
CA TRP A 67 -5.55 25.09 6.73
C TRP A 67 -4.26 25.79 6.29
N GLY A 68 -3.63 26.47 7.24
CA GLY A 68 -2.26 26.95 7.07
C GLY A 68 -1.21 25.86 7.29
N PRO A 69 0.07 26.13 6.95
CA PRO A 69 1.16 25.16 7.04
C PRO A 69 1.30 24.49 8.42
N GLY A 70 0.98 25.23 9.50
CA GLY A 70 1.04 24.70 10.87
C GLY A 70 0.09 23.54 11.12
N LEU A 71 -1.20 23.68 10.79
CA LEU A 71 -2.21 22.61 10.96
C LEU A 71 -1.96 21.44 10.01
N ILE A 72 -1.52 21.71 8.79
CA ILE A 72 -1.09 20.68 7.84
C ILE A 72 0.07 19.89 8.47
N GLY A 73 1.09 20.56 8.98
CA GLY A 73 2.22 19.92 9.64
C GLY A 73 1.82 19.08 10.85
N VAL A 74 0.92 19.59 11.71
CA VAL A 74 0.40 18.85 12.88
C VAL A 74 -0.34 17.59 12.43
N SER A 75 -1.21 17.66 11.41
CA SER A 75 -1.96 16.51 10.92
C SER A 75 -1.03 15.42 10.34
N LEU A 76 -0.01 15.82 9.58
CA LEU A 76 1.00 14.90 9.06
C LEU A 76 1.85 14.28 10.17
N ALA A 77 2.21 15.07 11.20
CA ALA A 77 2.93 14.56 12.38
C ALA A 77 2.09 13.55 13.16
N CYS A 78 0.80 13.82 13.38
CA CYS A 78 -0.12 12.88 14.02
C CYS A 78 -0.21 11.56 13.23
N TYR A 79 -0.34 11.64 11.90
CA TYR A 79 -0.36 10.46 11.04
C TYR A 79 0.97 9.69 11.12
N GLY A 80 2.10 10.36 10.93
CA GLY A 80 3.42 9.74 10.96
C GLY A 80 3.77 9.08 12.31
N LEU A 81 3.49 9.76 13.42
CA LEU A 81 3.65 9.17 14.76
C LEU A 81 2.73 7.96 14.97
N GLY A 82 1.50 8.04 14.48
CA GLY A 82 0.58 6.94 14.51
C GLY A 82 1.10 5.73 13.72
N VAL A 83 1.61 5.94 12.50
CA VAL A 83 2.23 4.87 11.68
C VAL A 83 3.42 4.25 12.42
N ALA A 84 4.32 5.07 12.98
CA ALA A 84 5.45 4.58 13.77
C ALA A 84 4.99 3.74 14.98
N PHE A 85 3.93 4.16 15.66
CA PHE A 85 3.33 3.41 16.77
C PHE A 85 2.74 2.08 16.30
N VAL A 86 1.95 2.07 15.23
CA VAL A 86 1.30 0.86 14.71
C VAL A 86 2.35 -0.13 14.19
N GLN A 87 3.28 0.30 13.37
CA GLN A 87 4.30 -0.58 12.79
C GLN A 87 5.40 -0.95 13.80
N GLY A 88 5.74 -0.07 14.73
CA GLY A 88 6.77 -0.32 15.74
C GLY A 88 6.29 -1.18 16.92
N LEU A 89 5.08 -0.95 17.39
CA LEU A 89 4.55 -1.53 18.62
C LEU A 89 3.42 -2.54 18.35
N ILE A 90 2.36 -2.13 17.65
CA ILE A 90 1.16 -2.97 17.49
C ILE A 90 1.47 -4.25 16.72
N ILE A 91 2.28 -4.18 15.67
CA ILE A 91 2.66 -5.35 14.87
C ILE A 91 3.46 -6.39 15.68
N ARG A 92 4.13 -5.96 16.76
CA ARG A 92 4.92 -6.84 17.65
C ARG A 92 4.07 -7.52 18.71
N LEU A 93 2.85 -7.05 18.97
CA LEU A 93 1.97 -7.68 19.94
C LEU A 93 1.70 -9.13 19.53
N GLN A 94 1.88 -10.05 20.47
CA GLN A 94 1.69 -11.50 20.24
C GLN A 94 0.27 -11.80 19.74
N TYR A 95 -0.72 -11.03 20.18
CA TYR A 95 -2.09 -11.14 19.70
C TYR A 95 -2.21 -10.87 18.20
N VAL A 96 -1.60 -9.80 17.69
CA VAL A 96 -1.62 -9.45 16.27
C VAL A 96 -0.85 -10.47 15.43
N ARG A 97 0.27 -10.97 15.95
CA ARG A 97 1.08 -12.03 15.30
C ARG A 97 0.33 -13.35 15.13
N ASN A 98 -0.65 -13.63 15.99
CA ASN A 98 -1.47 -14.83 15.92
C ASN A 98 -2.69 -14.68 14.98
N ILE A 99 -2.98 -13.47 14.51
CA ILE A 99 -4.06 -13.24 13.54
C ILE A 99 -3.60 -13.73 12.16
N GLN A 100 -4.50 -14.42 11.46
CA GLN A 100 -4.23 -14.83 10.08
C GLN A 100 -3.99 -13.59 9.19
N PRO A 101 -2.93 -13.58 8.37
CA PRO A 101 -2.61 -12.43 7.49
C PRO A 101 -3.79 -11.96 6.65
N GLN A 102 -4.62 -12.90 6.16
CA GLN A 102 -5.81 -12.59 5.37
C GLN A 102 -6.81 -11.70 6.12
N LYS A 103 -6.99 -11.92 7.43
CA LYS A 103 -7.90 -11.13 8.26
C LYS A 103 -7.40 -9.71 8.45
N ILE A 104 -6.09 -9.53 8.62
CA ILE A 104 -5.46 -8.20 8.71
C ILE A 104 -5.64 -7.46 7.39
N VAL A 105 -5.38 -8.12 6.26
CA VAL A 105 -5.51 -7.52 4.93
C VAL A 105 -6.96 -7.13 4.65
N ILE A 106 -7.95 -8.00 4.94
CA ILE A 106 -9.37 -7.67 4.80
C ILE A 106 -9.75 -6.46 5.65
N PHE A 107 -9.38 -6.50 6.93
CA PHE A 107 -9.65 -5.40 7.85
C PHE A 107 -9.08 -4.09 7.30
N SER A 108 -7.82 -4.09 6.88
CA SER A 108 -7.17 -2.88 6.35
C SER A 108 -7.81 -2.39 5.05
N LEU A 109 -8.21 -3.27 4.13
CA LEU A 109 -8.87 -2.87 2.89
C LEU A 109 -10.27 -2.29 3.15
N VAL A 110 -11.06 -2.93 4.02
CA VAL A 110 -12.43 -2.46 4.33
C VAL A 110 -12.37 -1.16 5.12
N VAL A 111 -11.62 -1.13 6.23
CA VAL A 111 -11.50 0.07 7.07
C VAL A 111 -10.82 1.19 6.30
N GLY A 112 -9.78 0.88 5.51
CA GLY A 112 -9.09 1.86 4.67
C GLY A 112 -10.01 2.49 3.63
N SER A 113 -10.80 1.69 2.93
CA SER A 113 -11.78 2.23 1.96
C SER A 113 -12.83 3.13 2.63
N LEU A 114 -13.37 2.71 3.78
CA LEU A 114 -14.33 3.52 4.55
C LEU A 114 -13.69 4.83 5.04
N THR A 115 -12.44 4.78 5.52
CA THR A 115 -11.70 5.97 5.97
C THR A 115 -11.44 6.93 4.83
N LEU A 116 -11.07 6.41 3.64
CA LEU A 116 -10.87 7.22 2.44
C LEU A 116 -12.18 7.87 1.99
N PHE A 117 -13.30 7.15 1.99
CA PHE A 117 -14.62 7.76 1.76
C PHE A 117 -14.94 8.84 2.79
N GLY A 118 -14.59 8.59 4.06
CA GLY A 118 -14.72 9.58 5.13
C GLY A 118 -13.95 10.85 4.80
N PHE A 119 -12.65 10.76 4.48
CA PHE A 119 -11.83 11.93 4.11
C PHE A 119 -12.39 12.67 2.89
N GLY A 120 -12.84 11.93 1.87
CA GLY A 120 -13.47 12.54 0.70
C GLY A 120 -14.74 13.35 0.97
N SER A 121 -15.50 12.97 2.04
CA SER A 121 -16.82 13.52 2.36
C SER A 121 -16.80 14.56 3.49
N ILE A 122 -15.72 14.61 4.30
CA ILE A 122 -15.63 15.49 5.46
C ILE A 122 -15.58 16.95 5.04
N LYS A 123 -16.42 17.75 5.71
CA LYS A 123 -16.43 19.23 5.62
C LYS A 123 -15.99 19.90 6.91
N THR A 124 -15.77 19.16 7.97
CA THR A 124 -15.49 19.67 9.32
C THR A 124 -14.08 19.28 9.76
N ALA A 125 -13.22 20.24 9.98
CA ALA A 125 -11.79 20.08 10.19
C ALA A 125 -11.40 19.13 11.35
N TRP A 126 -12.14 19.16 12.49
CA TRP A 126 -11.82 18.28 13.63
C TRP A 126 -12.06 16.79 13.37
N LEU A 127 -13.00 16.44 12.48
CA LEU A 127 -13.26 15.05 12.09
C LEU A 127 -12.07 14.39 11.37
N VAL A 128 -11.22 15.21 10.74
CA VAL A 128 -9.95 14.73 10.14
C VAL A 128 -9.09 14.09 11.22
N PHE A 129 -8.90 14.77 12.37
CA PHE A 129 -8.11 14.24 13.48
C PHE A 129 -8.74 13.00 14.12
N ALA A 130 -10.08 12.89 14.11
CA ALA A 130 -10.77 11.69 14.58
C ALA A 130 -10.58 10.49 13.64
N LEU A 131 -10.45 10.72 12.33
CA LEU A 131 -10.22 9.64 11.34
C LEU A 131 -8.75 9.21 11.25
N ILE A 132 -7.78 10.06 11.56
CA ILE A 132 -6.34 9.71 11.49
C ILE A 132 -6.02 8.43 12.26
N PRO A 133 -6.43 8.23 13.53
CA PRO A 133 -6.15 6.98 14.25
C PRO A 133 -6.70 5.73 13.55
N ILE A 134 -7.85 5.85 12.88
CA ILE A 134 -8.46 4.73 12.14
C ILE A 134 -7.67 4.46 10.87
N ALA A 135 -7.28 5.53 10.12
CA ALA A 135 -6.45 5.42 8.94
C ALA A 135 -5.12 4.74 9.23
N VAL A 136 -4.47 5.11 10.32
CA VAL A 136 -3.17 4.57 10.75
C VAL A 136 -3.23 3.06 11.04
N LEU A 137 -4.33 2.54 11.57
CA LEU A 137 -4.48 1.09 11.80
C LEU A 137 -4.42 0.29 10.50
N THR A 138 -4.78 0.88 9.37
CA THR A 138 -4.71 0.21 8.07
C THR A 138 -3.29 0.03 7.55
N GLU A 139 -2.30 0.73 8.14
CA GLU A 139 -0.88 0.62 7.81
C GLU A 139 -0.25 -0.74 8.19
N LEU A 140 -0.97 -1.58 8.90
CA LEU A 140 -0.61 -2.99 9.12
C LEU A 140 -0.64 -3.81 7.82
N MET A 141 -1.32 -3.33 6.77
CA MET A 141 -1.51 -4.06 5.52
C MET A 141 -0.19 -4.33 4.79
N ASN A 142 0.62 -3.30 4.57
CA ASN A 142 1.85 -3.41 3.79
C ASN A 142 2.83 -4.43 4.38
N PRO A 143 3.26 -4.34 5.66
CA PRO A 143 4.14 -5.33 6.24
C PRO A 143 3.52 -6.73 6.31
N THR A 144 2.18 -6.83 6.40
CA THR A 144 1.48 -8.11 6.39
C THR A 144 1.52 -8.76 5.00
N LEU A 145 1.30 -8.00 3.93
CA LEU A 145 1.38 -8.48 2.55
C LEU A 145 2.81 -8.90 2.19
N ASP A 146 3.80 -8.08 2.54
CA ASP A 146 5.22 -8.36 2.28
C ASP A 146 5.68 -9.62 3.01
N GLY A 147 5.34 -9.76 4.29
CA GLY A 147 5.63 -10.95 5.07
C GLY A 147 4.90 -12.20 4.57
N PHE A 148 3.64 -12.05 4.14
CA PHE A 148 2.86 -13.16 3.59
C PHE A 148 3.50 -13.70 2.31
N ILE A 149 3.79 -12.83 1.33
CA ILE A 149 4.32 -13.27 0.04
C ILE A 149 5.75 -13.78 0.15
N SER A 150 6.58 -13.15 1.00
CA SER A 150 7.94 -13.57 1.27
C SER A 150 8.00 -15.02 1.80
N ASN A 151 7.05 -15.39 2.66
CA ASN A 151 6.93 -16.77 3.19
C ASN A 151 6.37 -17.79 2.18
N LYS A 152 5.91 -17.38 0.99
CA LYS A 152 5.35 -18.27 -0.04
C LYS A 152 6.31 -18.51 -1.21
N VAL A 153 7.37 -17.74 -1.28
CA VAL A 153 8.38 -17.82 -2.35
C VAL A 153 9.61 -18.53 -1.82
N SER A 154 10.29 -19.30 -2.66
CA SER A 154 11.53 -19.99 -2.29
C SER A 154 12.71 -19.02 -2.17
N ASP A 155 13.73 -19.39 -1.40
CA ASP A 155 14.88 -18.54 -1.08
C ASP A 155 15.62 -18.05 -2.34
N ASP A 156 15.72 -18.87 -3.38
CA ASP A 156 16.34 -18.53 -4.66
C ASP A 156 15.57 -17.48 -5.47
N THR A 157 14.28 -17.28 -5.20
CA THR A 157 13.41 -16.31 -5.86
C THR A 157 13.11 -15.07 -5.02
N GLN A 158 13.58 -14.99 -3.78
CA GLN A 158 13.39 -13.85 -2.88
C GLN A 158 13.92 -12.54 -3.49
N GLY A 159 15.11 -12.58 -4.11
CA GLY A 159 15.66 -11.39 -4.78
C GLY A 159 14.80 -10.90 -5.94
N LEU A 160 14.22 -11.82 -6.72
CA LEU A 160 13.28 -11.47 -7.79
C LEU A 160 12.00 -10.83 -7.21
N LEU A 161 11.44 -11.40 -6.14
CA LEU A 161 10.28 -10.87 -5.47
C LEU A 161 10.51 -9.43 -5.00
N GLN A 162 11.62 -9.19 -4.28
CA GLN A 162 11.96 -7.85 -3.80
C GLN A 162 12.19 -6.86 -4.95
N GLY A 163 12.78 -7.32 -6.06
CA GLY A 163 12.92 -6.54 -7.28
C GLY A 163 11.56 -6.15 -7.89
N ILE A 164 10.57 -7.05 -7.90
CA ILE A 164 9.21 -6.77 -8.39
C ILE A 164 8.51 -5.76 -7.49
N LEU A 165 8.53 -5.97 -6.17
CA LEU A 165 7.90 -5.06 -5.20
C LEU A 165 8.51 -3.66 -5.25
N SER A 166 9.84 -3.56 -5.33
CA SER A 166 10.55 -2.28 -5.49
C SER A 166 10.20 -1.58 -6.81
N SER A 167 10.02 -2.35 -7.88
CA SER A 167 9.62 -1.81 -9.20
C SER A 167 8.18 -1.28 -9.17
N ILE A 168 7.25 -1.99 -8.53
CA ILE A 168 5.88 -1.53 -8.32
C ILE A 168 5.90 -0.22 -7.53
N ASN A 169 6.66 -0.17 -6.43
CA ASN A 169 6.77 1.04 -5.60
C ASN A 169 7.36 2.21 -6.39
N ALA A 170 8.41 2.00 -7.17
CA ALA A 170 9.03 3.05 -8.01
C ALA A 170 8.03 3.63 -9.02
N ILE A 171 7.26 2.79 -9.71
CA ILE A 171 6.25 3.24 -10.68
C ILE A 171 5.12 3.98 -9.99
N THR A 172 4.61 3.48 -8.88
CA THR A 172 3.51 4.12 -8.14
C THR A 172 3.94 5.46 -7.55
N THR A 173 5.19 5.59 -7.08
CA THR A 173 5.75 6.85 -6.59
C THR A 173 5.75 7.96 -7.66
N ILE A 174 5.93 7.58 -8.93
CA ILE A 174 5.95 8.55 -10.05
C ILE A 174 4.53 8.80 -10.57
N LEU A 175 3.76 7.75 -10.85
CA LEU A 175 2.47 7.87 -11.52
C LEU A 175 1.34 8.34 -10.59
N SER A 176 1.36 7.92 -9.32
CA SER A 176 0.25 8.21 -8.41
C SER A 176 0.10 9.70 -8.09
N PRO A 177 1.17 10.48 -7.80
CA PRO A 177 1.03 11.92 -7.60
C PRO A 177 0.44 12.63 -8.82
N LEU A 178 0.84 12.24 -10.04
CA LEU A 178 0.30 12.82 -11.27
C LEU A 178 -1.21 12.56 -11.39
N LEU A 179 -1.61 11.30 -11.16
CA LEU A 179 -3.01 10.89 -11.23
C LEU A 179 -3.85 11.56 -10.14
N MET A 180 -3.37 11.54 -8.89
CA MET A 180 -4.10 12.11 -7.74
C MET A 180 -4.23 13.62 -7.84
N THR A 181 -3.19 14.32 -8.30
CA THR A 181 -3.23 15.76 -8.54
C THR A 181 -4.18 16.12 -9.69
N LEU A 182 -4.21 15.31 -10.76
CA LEU A 182 -5.15 15.49 -11.86
C LEU A 182 -6.61 15.34 -11.37
N LEU A 183 -6.90 14.28 -10.61
CA LEU A 183 -8.23 14.06 -10.03
C LEU A 183 -8.62 15.19 -9.08
N PHE A 184 -7.68 15.68 -8.27
CA PHE A 184 -7.91 16.81 -7.39
C PHE A 184 -8.22 18.07 -8.18
N LYS A 185 -7.45 18.36 -9.23
CA LYS A 185 -7.70 19.53 -10.12
C LYS A 185 -9.08 19.47 -10.75
N ILE A 186 -9.52 18.29 -11.19
CA ILE A 186 -10.86 18.09 -11.76
C ILE A 186 -11.92 18.30 -10.67
N GLY A 187 -11.76 17.68 -9.52
CA GLY A 187 -12.76 17.74 -8.43
C GLY A 187 -12.84 19.10 -7.72
N ALA A 188 -11.73 19.85 -7.64
CA ALA A 188 -11.68 21.18 -7.02
C ALA A 188 -11.93 22.33 -8.02
N SER A 189 -12.27 22.03 -9.29
CA SER A 189 -12.58 23.05 -10.29
C SER A 189 -13.88 23.78 -9.93
N GLN A 190 -13.79 25.08 -9.67
CA GLN A 190 -14.96 25.93 -9.41
C GLN A 190 -15.69 26.35 -10.69
N LYS A 191 -15.21 25.94 -11.86
CA LYS A 191 -15.78 26.28 -13.16
C LYS A 191 -16.95 25.37 -13.55
N ASP A 192 -17.01 24.20 -12.96
CA ASP A 192 -18.03 23.20 -13.24
C ASP A 192 -19.02 23.17 -12.08
N ASP A 193 -20.28 22.79 -12.35
CA ASP A 193 -21.31 22.59 -11.31
C ASP A 193 -20.95 21.48 -10.29
N TRP A 194 -19.80 20.89 -10.47
CA TRP A 194 -19.31 19.74 -9.69
C TRP A 194 -18.09 20.14 -8.82
N TYR A 195 -18.33 20.49 -7.59
CA TYR A 195 -17.28 20.74 -6.63
C TYR A 195 -17.10 19.54 -5.69
N ILE A 196 -16.15 18.66 -6.00
CA ILE A 196 -15.85 17.43 -5.25
C ILE A 196 -14.34 17.35 -5.00
N PRO A 197 -13.77 18.19 -4.11
CA PRO A 197 -12.32 18.17 -3.81
C PRO A 197 -11.82 16.84 -3.22
N GLY A 198 -12.73 16.00 -2.71
CA GLY A 198 -12.46 14.64 -2.23
C GLY A 198 -12.34 13.57 -3.31
N LEU A 199 -12.47 13.91 -4.61
CA LEU A 199 -12.45 12.94 -5.72
C LEU A 199 -11.27 11.96 -5.69
N PRO A 200 -10.02 12.37 -5.39
CA PRO A 200 -8.90 11.44 -5.30
C PRO A 200 -9.06 10.39 -4.19
N PHE A 201 -9.65 10.78 -3.05
CA PHE A 201 -9.92 9.84 -1.95
C PHE A 201 -10.99 8.80 -2.34
N TYR A 202 -12.04 9.21 -3.03
CA TYR A 202 -13.05 8.28 -3.55
C TYR A 202 -12.44 7.31 -4.57
N PHE A 203 -11.61 7.81 -5.47
CA PHE A 203 -10.90 6.97 -6.42
C PHE A 203 -10.00 5.94 -5.70
N ALA A 204 -9.20 6.38 -4.73
CA ALA A 204 -8.37 5.50 -3.93
C ALA A 204 -9.21 4.44 -3.18
N ALA A 205 -10.34 4.82 -2.59
CA ALA A 205 -11.27 3.90 -1.92
C ALA A 205 -11.79 2.81 -2.88
N ILE A 206 -12.17 3.20 -4.09
CA ILE A 206 -12.64 2.26 -5.12
C ILE A 206 -11.53 1.26 -5.49
N LEU A 207 -10.28 1.70 -5.63
CA LEU A 207 -9.16 0.80 -5.89
C LEU A 207 -8.99 -0.25 -4.79
N LEU A 208 -9.11 0.16 -3.51
CA LEU A 208 -9.04 -0.78 -2.39
C LEU A 208 -10.20 -1.78 -2.42
N ILE A 209 -11.42 -1.33 -2.68
CA ILE A 209 -12.62 -2.19 -2.76
C ILE A 209 -12.46 -3.24 -3.87
N ILE A 210 -12.00 -2.84 -5.06
CA ILE A 210 -11.78 -3.75 -6.18
C ILE A 210 -10.78 -4.85 -5.81
N CYS A 211 -9.80 -4.55 -4.97
CA CYS A 211 -8.77 -5.51 -4.55
C CYS A 211 -9.25 -6.51 -3.49
N ILE A 212 -10.34 -6.28 -2.77
CA ILE A 212 -10.78 -7.14 -1.65
C ILE A 212 -10.94 -8.60 -2.09
N ILE A 213 -11.76 -8.86 -3.09
CA ILE A 213 -12.06 -10.24 -3.52
C ILE A 213 -10.86 -10.91 -4.19
N PRO A 214 -10.17 -10.30 -5.17
CA PRO A 214 -9.05 -10.94 -5.85
C PRO A 214 -7.90 -11.29 -4.90
N ILE A 215 -7.50 -10.38 -4.01
CA ILE A 215 -6.37 -10.61 -3.12
C ILE A 215 -6.65 -11.74 -2.13
N LEU A 216 -7.89 -11.81 -1.62
CA LEU A 216 -8.30 -12.88 -0.72
C LEU A 216 -8.28 -14.24 -1.40
N ARG A 217 -8.80 -14.34 -2.61
CA ARG A 217 -8.77 -15.59 -3.39
C ARG A 217 -7.34 -16.08 -3.58
N VAL A 218 -6.44 -15.18 -3.98
CA VAL A 218 -5.03 -15.54 -4.19
C VAL A 218 -4.35 -15.94 -2.87
N MET A 219 -4.53 -15.18 -1.80
CA MET A 219 -3.93 -15.52 -0.50
C MET A 219 -4.40 -16.88 0.01
N ASN A 220 -5.69 -17.20 -0.11
CA ASN A 220 -6.23 -18.50 0.29
C ASN A 220 -5.67 -19.62 -0.59
N THR A 221 -5.60 -19.44 -1.91
CA THR A 221 -5.03 -20.43 -2.84
C THR A 221 -3.58 -20.74 -2.50
N LEU A 222 -2.76 -19.71 -2.27
CA LEU A 222 -1.35 -19.87 -1.89
C LEU A 222 -1.18 -20.56 -0.53
N GLU A 223 -2.09 -20.33 0.41
CA GLU A 223 -2.05 -21.01 1.70
C GLU A 223 -2.37 -22.49 1.58
N HIS A 224 -3.40 -22.85 0.82
CA HIS A 224 -3.76 -24.25 0.58
C HIS A 224 -2.67 -25.02 -0.20
N ALA A 225 -2.02 -24.38 -1.17
CA ALA A 225 -0.91 -24.97 -1.92
C ALA A 225 0.28 -25.32 -1.00
N LYS A 226 0.63 -24.45 -0.03
CA LYS A 226 1.70 -24.73 0.94
C LYS A 226 1.36 -25.91 1.87
N LYS A 227 0.11 -25.98 2.35
CA LYS A 227 -0.35 -27.09 3.21
C LYS A 227 -0.31 -28.46 2.51
N ARG A 228 -0.53 -28.49 1.17
CA ARG A 228 -0.44 -29.75 0.39
C ARG A 228 1.00 -30.23 0.17
N LYS A 229 1.98 -29.34 0.15
CA LYS A 229 3.40 -29.71 -0.02
C LYS A 229 4.06 -30.23 1.26
N ILE A 230 3.43 -30.03 2.42
CA ILE A 230 3.93 -30.44 3.74
C ILE A 230 3.33 -31.79 4.18
N LYS A 231 2.25 -32.23 3.54
CA LYS A 231 1.69 -33.59 3.66
C LYS A 231 2.25 -34.53 2.61
#